data_3ccb0d3029b58bd32cbf8bf1eaf5b13a
#
_entry.id   3ccb0d3029b58bd32cbf8bf1eaf5b13a
#
_cell.length_a   1.000
_cell.length_b   1.000
_cell.length_c   1.000
_cell.angle_alpha   90.00
_cell.angle_beta   90.00
_cell.angle_gamma   90.00
#
_symmetry.space_group_name_H-M   'P 1'
#
loop_
_entity.id
_entity.type
_entity.pdbx_description
1 polymer ?
#
loop_
_entity_poly.entity_id
_entity_poly.type
_entity_poly.pdbx_seq_one_letter_code
_entity_poly.pdbx_strand_id
1 'polypeptide(L)'
;MVTIAVGCMIGGPMSPTGGARNALMIGFLADYGIEVSFMQWISMGIFYTACMSVVMAFILPLLFKPEVSDLSEAVGLIKKDLEKHGAMTGKQKLVALIMLAVVVLWIVDKSVTRDILGFSLGLGGVAISGAVVYMLLGLTSWKDYEDKVSWGVIVLYAGCIS
;
A
#
# COMPACT_ATOMS: atom_id res chain seq x y z
N MET A 1 -8.22 11.43 15.75
CA MET A 1 -8.42 9.99 15.49
C MET A 1 -9.47 9.74 14.39
N VAL A 2 -10.69 10.27 14.47
CA VAL A 2 -11.76 10.09 13.47
C VAL A 2 -11.30 10.52 12.06
N THR A 3 -10.67 11.68 11.94
CA THR A 3 -10.16 12.22 10.66
C THR A 3 -9.17 11.27 9.97
N ILE A 4 -8.27 10.65 10.74
CA ILE A 4 -7.30 9.69 10.21
C ILE A 4 -8.03 8.43 9.71
N ALA A 5 -8.97 7.90 10.50
CA ALA A 5 -9.75 6.72 10.12
C ALA A 5 -10.55 6.96 8.83
N VAL A 6 -11.23 8.11 8.73
CA VAL A 6 -11.98 8.50 7.52
C VAL A 6 -11.03 8.68 6.33
N GLY A 7 -9.88 9.33 6.52
CA GLY A 7 -8.87 9.48 5.48
C GLY A 7 -8.37 8.14 4.94
N CYS A 8 -8.10 7.17 5.82
CA CYS A 8 -7.71 5.81 5.43
C CYS A 8 -8.82 5.08 4.66
N MET A 9 -10.09 5.24 5.08
CA MET A 9 -11.23 4.63 4.38
C MET A 9 -11.42 5.18 2.97
N ILE A 10 -11.21 6.47 2.78
CA ILE A 10 -11.33 7.13 1.46
C ILE A 10 -10.14 6.82 0.57
N GLY A 11 -8.93 6.82 1.13
CA GLY A 11 -7.69 6.55 0.39
C GLY A 11 -7.50 5.07 0.03
N GLY A 12 -8.06 4.15 0.82
CA GLY A 12 -7.91 2.72 0.61
C GLY A 12 -8.28 2.22 -0.80
N PRO A 13 -9.44 2.59 -1.35
CA PRO A 13 -9.86 2.16 -2.69
C PRO A 13 -8.99 2.67 -3.84
N MET A 14 -8.18 3.71 -3.62
CA MET A 14 -7.35 4.32 -4.67
C MET A 14 -6.28 3.35 -5.21
N SER A 15 -5.70 2.52 -4.36
CA SER A 15 -4.63 1.60 -4.75
C SER A 15 -5.11 0.14 -4.68
N PRO A 16 -4.72 -0.72 -5.63
CA PRO A 16 -4.97 -2.17 -5.54
C PRO A 16 -4.49 -2.77 -4.21
N THR A 17 -3.40 -2.26 -3.68
CA THR A 17 -2.77 -2.70 -2.42
C THR A 17 -3.29 -1.96 -1.18
N GLY A 18 -4.18 -0.99 -1.35
CA GLY A 18 -4.74 -0.18 -0.27
C GLY A 18 -5.72 -0.94 0.65
N GLY A 19 -6.07 -2.17 0.31
CA GLY A 19 -6.88 -3.04 1.15
C GLY A 19 -7.10 -4.41 0.51
N ALA A 20 -7.29 -5.44 1.35
CA ALA A 20 -7.51 -6.81 0.89
C ALA A 20 -8.74 -6.92 -0.04
N ARG A 21 -9.78 -6.12 0.19
CA ARG A 21 -10.99 -6.08 -0.65
C ARG A 21 -10.70 -5.71 -2.11
N ASN A 22 -9.73 -4.82 -2.34
CA ASN A 22 -9.35 -4.41 -3.69
C ASN A 22 -8.67 -5.57 -4.44
N ALA A 23 -7.75 -6.26 -3.77
CA ALA A 23 -7.08 -7.44 -4.32
C ALA A 23 -8.08 -8.55 -4.64
N LEU A 24 -9.08 -8.77 -3.76
CA LEU A 24 -10.18 -9.71 -3.98
C LEU A 24 -11.00 -9.35 -5.22
N MET A 25 -11.41 -8.10 -5.34
CA MET A 25 -12.20 -7.64 -6.49
C MET A 25 -11.44 -7.84 -7.80
N ILE A 26 -10.12 -7.57 -7.80
CA ILE A 26 -9.26 -7.81 -8.96
C ILE A 26 -9.19 -9.32 -9.29
N GLY A 27 -9.09 -10.17 -8.27
CA GLY A 27 -9.13 -11.62 -8.44
C GLY A 27 -10.44 -12.09 -9.08
N PHE A 28 -11.59 -11.67 -8.55
CA PHE A 28 -12.89 -12.01 -9.13
C PHE A 28 -13.04 -11.50 -10.57
N LEU A 29 -12.59 -10.29 -10.87
CA LEU A 29 -12.63 -9.78 -12.25
C LEU A 29 -11.77 -10.64 -13.19
N ALA A 30 -10.62 -11.11 -12.72
CA ALA A 30 -9.74 -11.99 -13.50
C ALA A 30 -10.43 -13.35 -13.80
N ASP A 31 -11.20 -13.91 -12.85
CA ASP A 31 -11.97 -15.15 -13.06
C ASP A 31 -13.04 -15.00 -14.15
N TYR A 32 -13.56 -13.79 -14.33
CA TYR A 32 -14.48 -13.45 -15.45
C TYR A 32 -13.75 -13.03 -16.74
N GLY A 33 -12.42 -13.20 -16.80
CA GLY A 33 -11.61 -12.83 -17.97
C GLY A 33 -11.31 -11.33 -18.09
N ILE A 34 -11.63 -10.53 -17.05
CA ILE A 34 -11.39 -9.09 -17.02
C ILE A 34 -10.09 -8.82 -16.24
N GLU A 35 -9.01 -8.68 -16.97
CA GLU A 35 -7.73 -8.35 -16.36
C GLU A 35 -7.59 -6.84 -16.12
N VAL A 36 -7.54 -6.43 -14.87
CA VAL A 36 -7.32 -5.04 -14.47
C VAL A 36 -5.87 -4.82 -14.09
N SER A 37 -5.19 -3.90 -14.77
CA SER A 37 -3.82 -3.52 -14.42
C SER A 37 -3.79 -2.57 -13.22
N PHE A 38 -2.62 -2.48 -12.57
CA PHE A 38 -2.39 -1.54 -11.47
C PHE A 38 -2.75 -0.10 -11.85
N MET A 39 -2.33 0.34 -13.04
CA MET A 39 -2.60 1.70 -13.52
C MET A 39 -4.07 1.93 -13.86
N GLN A 40 -4.76 0.93 -14.42
CA GLN A 40 -6.20 1.02 -14.69
C GLN A 40 -7.00 1.17 -13.40
N TRP A 41 -6.66 0.41 -12.36
CA TRP A 41 -7.30 0.55 -11.05
C TRP A 41 -7.11 1.95 -10.48
N ILE A 42 -5.86 2.46 -10.47
CA ILE A 42 -5.58 3.80 -9.96
C ILE A 42 -6.34 4.86 -10.75
N SER A 43 -6.39 4.76 -12.07
CA SER A 43 -7.10 5.76 -12.91
C SER A 43 -8.60 5.84 -12.60
N MET A 44 -9.22 4.72 -12.24
CA MET A 44 -10.60 4.68 -11.78
C MET A 44 -10.75 5.21 -10.34
N GLY A 45 -9.84 4.82 -9.46
CA GLY A 45 -9.88 5.16 -8.03
C GLY A 45 -9.53 6.60 -7.72
N ILE A 46 -8.68 7.25 -8.52
CA ILE A 46 -8.18 8.60 -8.24
C ILE A 46 -9.32 9.63 -8.26
N PHE A 47 -10.24 9.52 -9.20
CA PHE A 47 -11.38 10.45 -9.31
C PHE A 47 -12.30 10.34 -8.10
N TYR A 48 -12.66 9.11 -7.72
CA TYR A 48 -13.45 8.84 -6.52
C TYR A 48 -12.78 9.40 -5.27
N THR A 49 -11.49 9.08 -5.07
CA THR A 49 -10.72 9.49 -3.89
C THR A 49 -10.58 11.01 -3.82
N ALA A 50 -10.33 11.67 -4.95
CA ALA A 50 -10.23 13.14 -5.01
C ALA A 50 -11.56 13.79 -4.63
N CYS A 51 -12.67 13.38 -5.25
CA CYS A 51 -14.00 13.92 -4.94
C CYS A 51 -14.37 13.71 -3.47
N MET A 52 -14.19 12.49 -2.95
CA MET A 52 -14.53 12.19 -1.55
C MET A 52 -13.62 12.92 -0.57
N SER A 53 -12.33 13.11 -0.91
CA SER A 53 -11.40 13.88 -0.05
C SER A 53 -11.82 15.35 0.05
N VAL A 54 -12.23 15.96 -1.06
CA VAL A 54 -12.75 17.33 -1.06
C VAL A 54 -14.02 17.45 -0.23
N VAL A 55 -14.98 16.56 -0.45
CA VAL A 55 -16.25 16.54 0.32
C VAL A 55 -15.97 16.41 1.81
N MET A 56 -15.09 15.49 2.20
CA MET A 56 -14.76 15.24 3.61
C MET A 56 -13.91 16.36 4.22
N ALA A 57 -13.08 17.06 3.44
CA ALA A 57 -12.36 18.24 3.93
C ALA A 57 -13.30 19.36 4.38
N PHE A 58 -14.50 19.45 3.80
CA PHE A 58 -15.53 20.38 4.25
C PHE A 58 -16.40 19.83 5.36
N ILE A 59 -16.80 18.56 5.28
CA ILE A 59 -17.74 17.94 6.23
C ILE A 59 -17.09 17.70 7.60
N LEU A 60 -15.85 17.21 7.64
CA LEU A 60 -15.20 16.85 8.90
C LEU A 60 -15.05 18.04 9.87
N PRO A 61 -14.59 19.24 9.45
CA PRO A 61 -14.52 20.38 10.35
C PRO A 61 -15.90 20.91 10.81
N LEU A 62 -16.95 20.67 10.00
CA LEU A 62 -18.32 21.04 10.37
C LEU A 62 -18.87 20.13 11.47
N LEU A 63 -18.60 18.82 11.38
CA LEU A 63 -19.11 17.82 12.33
C LEU A 63 -18.23 17.72 13.58
N PHE A 64 -16.91 17.86 13.42
CA PHE A 64 -15.94 17.70 14.49
C PHE A 64 -15.11 18.96 14.62
N LYS A 65 -15.39 19.75 15.64
CA LYS A 65 -14.55 20.91 15.96
C LYS A 65 -13.15 20.41 16.36
N PRO A 66 -12.06 20.97 15.78
CA PRO A 66 -10.72 20.57 16.17
C PRO A 66 -10.48 20.94 17.65
N GLU A 67 -10.14 19.93 18.46
CA GLU A 67 -9.82 20.12 19.88
C GLU A 67 -8.44 20.77 20.06
N VAL A 68 -7.55 20.57 19.09
CA VAL A 68 -6.17 21.07 19.09
C VAL A 68 -6.00 22.02 17.93
N SER A 69 -5.83 23.31 18.21
CA SER A 69 -5.58 24.35 17.21
C SER A 69 -4.09 24.53 16.91
N ASP A 70 -3.21 24.08 17.80
CA ASP A 70 -1.76 24.22 17.65
C ASP A 70 -1.08 22.84 17.55
N LEU A 71 -0.47 22.59 16.40
CA LEU A 71 0.28 21.36 16.11
C LEU A 71 1.78 21.54 16.30
N SER A 72 2.24 22.67 16.82
CA SER A 72 3.67 22.99 16.98
C SER A 72 4.40 21.96 17.83
N GLU A 73 3.74 21.46 18.88
CA GLU A 73 4.29 20.44 19.78
C GLU A 73 4.46 19.10 19.06
N ALA A 74 3.47 18.67 18.27
CA ALA A 74 3.54 17.46 17.48
C ALA A 74 4.64 17.53 16.39
N VAL A 75 4.73 18.67 15.71
CA VAL A 75 5.81 18.94 14.73
C VAL A 75 7.17 18.95 15.41
N GLY A 76 7.26 19.51 16.62
CA GLY A 76 8.49 19.49 17.44
C GLY A 76 8.95 18.08 17.81
N LEU A 77 8.02 17.19 18.16
CA LEU A 77 8.32 15.78 18.45
C LEU A 77 8.82 15.05 17.21
N ILE A 78 8.17 15.25 16.06
CA ILE A 78 8.58 14.64 14.78
C ILE A 78 9.99 15.11 14.39
N LYS A 79 10.30 16.40 14.54
CA LYS A 79 11.64 16.94 14.27
C LYS A 79 12.70 16.31 15.16
N LYS A 80 12.44 16.20 16.47
CA LYS A 80 13.35 15.56 17.43
C LYS A 80 13.57 14.07 17.08
N ASP A 81 12.54 13.37 16.65
CA ASP A 81 12.69 11.97 16.23
C ASP A 81 13.48 11.83 14.93
N LEU A 82 13.29 12.74 13.98
CA LEU A 82 14.09 12.81 12.75
C LEU A 82 15.58 13.09 13.05
N GLU A 83 15.85 14.01 13.95
CA GLU A 83 17.23 14.32 14.38
C GLU A 83 17.91 13.14 15.07
N LYS A 84 17.17 12.36 15.88
CA LYS A 84 17.68 11.14 16.52
C LYS A 84 18.04 10.04 15.53
N HIS A 85 17.27 9.91 14.45
CA HIS A 85 17.49 8.86 13.44
C HIS A 85 18.64 9.18 12.47
N GLY A 86 19.03 10.47 12.36
CA GLY A 86 20.14 10.91 11.51
C GLY A 86 19.95 10.60 10.03
N ALA A 87 21.03 10.53 9.28
CA ALA A 87 21.00 10.19 7.85
C ALA A 87 20.66 8.71 7.62
N MET A 88 19.92 8.44 6.54
CA MET A 88 19.54 7.08 6.16
C MET A 88 20.77 6.16 6.03
N THR A 89 20.73 5.04 6.71
CA THR A 89 21.77 4.01 6.62
C THR A 89 21.76 3.33 5.23
N GLY A 90 22.87 2.72 4.84
CA GLY A 90 22.96 2.00 3.57
C GLY A 90 21.88 0.92 3.40
N LYS A 91 21.55 0.20 4.48
CA LYS A 91 20.45 -0.79 4.47
C LYS A 91 19.09 -0.15 4.21
N GLN A 92 18.81 1.00 4.82
CA GLN A 92 17.54 1.71 4.59
C GLN A 92 17.42 2.24 3.18
N LYS A 93 18.51 2.71 2.57
CA LYS A 93 18.55 3.11 1.15
C LYS A 93 18.27 1.92 0.23
N LEU A 94 18.83 0.76 0.52
CA LEU A 94 18.58 -0.47 -0.23
C LEU A 94 17.12 -0.91 -0.13
N VAL A 95 16.53 -0.86 1.07
CA VAL A 95 15.11 -1.13 1.28
C VAL A 95 14.23 -0.19 0.45
N ALA A 96 14.53 1.11 0.47
CA ALA A 96 13.81 2.10 -0.32
C ALA A 96 13.94 1.85 -1.84
N LEU A 97 15.13 1.46 -2.30
CA LEU A 97 15.37 1.12 -3.70
C LEU A 97 14.56 -0.09 -4.15
N ILE A 98 14.51 -1.15 -3.33
CA ILE A 98 13.72 -2.35 -3.64
C ILE A 98 12.23 -2.03 -3.67
N MET A 99 11.73 -1.24 -2.69
CA MET A 99 10.34 -0.79 -2.69
C MET A 99 10.00 -0.01 -3.96
N LEU A 100 10.88 0.89 -4.37
CA LEU A 100 10.69 1.65 -5.61
C LEU A 100 10.68 0.72 -6.83
N ALA A 101 11.57 -0.27 -6.87
CA ALA A 101 11.60 -1.27 -7.94
C ALA A 101 10.31 -2.10 -7.99
N VAL A 102 9.75 -2.52 -6.85
CA VAL A 102 8.47 -3.23 -6.76
C VAL A 102 7.33 -2.36 -7.30
N VAL A 103 7.29 -1.08 -6.94
CA VAL A 103 6.27 -0.15 -7.45
C VAL A 103 6.39 0.02 -8.97
N VAL A 104 7.61 0.19 -9.47
CA VAL A 104 7.85 0.28 -10.92
C VAL A 104 7.43 -1.02 -11.62
N LEU A 105 7.74 -2.18 -11.05
CA LEU A 105 7.31 -3.47 -11.59
C LEU A 105 5.77 -3.58 -11.65
N TRP A 106 5.03 -3.11 -10.65
CA TRP A 106 3.56 -3.09 -10.70
C TRP A 106 3.01 -2.22 -11.85
N ILE A 107 3.68 -1.10 -12.14
CA ILE A 107 3.26 -0.21 -13.22
C ILE A 107 3.53 -0.85 -14.58
N VAL A 108 4.64 -1.55 -14.71
CA VAL A 108 5.20 -2.04 -15.98
C VAL A 108 4.84 -3.52 -16.24
N ASP A 109 4.34 -4.26 -15.24
CA ASP A 109 4.12 -5.72 -15.29
C ASP A 109 3.37 -6.18 -16.55
N LYS A 110 2.27 -5.51 -16.91
CA LYS A 110 1.51 -5.88 -18.13
C LYS A 110 2.25 -5.64 -19.45
N SER A 111 3.12 -4.62 -19.49
CA SER A 111 3.76 -4.19 -20.75
C SER A 111 5.08 -4.89 -20.98
N VAL A 112 5.91 -5.02 -19.95
CA VAL A 112 7.30 -5.51 -20.10
C VAL A 112 7.47 -6.93 -19.61
N THR A 113 6.82 -7.29 -18.49
CA THR A 113 6.98 -8.64 -17.93
C THR A 113 6.32 -9.67 -18.84
N ARG A 114 5.20 -9.34 -19.47
CA ARG A 114 4.53 -10.19 -20.45
C ARG A 114 5.37 -10.37 -21.72
N ASP A 115 6.04 -9.32 -22.19
CA ASP A 115 6.89 -9.39 -23.39
C ASP A 115 8.19 -10.17 -23.15
N ILE A 116 8.74 -10.10 -21.92
CA ILE A 116 10.01 -10.75 -21.57
C ILE A 116 9.81 -12.18 -21.08
N LEU A 117 8.83 -12.42 -20.20
CA LEU A 117 8.61 -13.71 -19.54
C LEU A 117 7.50 -14.55 -20.20
N GLY A 118 6.72 -13.97 -21.13
CA GLY A 118 5.58 -14.62 -21.76
C GLY A 118 4.32 -14.71 -20.87
N PHE A 119 4.40 -14.26 -19.61
CA PHE A 119 3.27 -14.22 -18.68
C PHE A 119 3.38 -12.99 -17.75
N SER A 120 2.26 -12.50 -17.24
CA SER A 120 2.25 -11.44 -16.22
C SER A 120 2.36 -12.06 -14.83
N LEU A 121 3.21 -11.50 -13.98
CA LEU A 121 3.34 -11.93 -12.58
C LEU A 121 2.10 -11.56 -11.75
N GLY A 122 1.38 -10.54 -12.19
CA GLY A 122 0.24 -9.99 -11.47
C GLY A 122 0.65 -9.29 -10.16
N LEU A 123 -0.32 -8.67 -9.50
CA LEU A 123 -0.07 -7.89 -8.27
C LEU A 123 0.53 -8.74 -7.14
N GLY A 124 0.00 -9.96 -6.96
CA GLY A 124 0.45 -10.89 -5.91
C GLY A 124 1.85 -11.43 -6.19
N GLY A 125 2.12 -11.83 -7.43
CA GLY A 125 3.42 -12.36 -7.83
C GLY A 125 4.54 -11.34 -7.66
N VAL A 126 4.32 -10.09 -8.05
CA VAL A 126 5.28 -9.00 -7.86
C VAL A 126 5.51 -8.72 -6.36
N ALA A 127 4.45 -8.72 -5.53
CA ALA A 127 4.60 -8.52 -4.10
C ALA A 127 5.42 -9.64 -3.44
N ILE A 128 5.12 -10.89 -3.77
CA ILE A 128 5.86 -12.06 -3.25
C ILE A 128 7.32 -12.03 -3.71
N SER A 129 7.59 -11.69 -4.97
CA SER A 129 8.96 -11.57 -5.48
C SER A 129 9.75 -10.51 -4.71
N GLY A 130 9.14 -9.36 -4.41
CA GLY A 130 9.73 -8.33 -3.56
C GLY A 130 10.07 -8.85 -2.16
N ALA A 131 9.15 -9.58 -1.52
CA ALA A 131 9.38 -10.19 -0.22
C ALA A 131 10.54 -11.20 -0.23
N VAL A 132 10.62 -12.03 -1.26
CA VAL A 132 11.72 -12.98 -1.45
C VAL A 132 13.07 -12.26 -1.62
N VAL A 133 13.10 -11.17 -2.40
CA VAL A 133 14.32 -10.35 -2.57
C VAL A 133 14.79 -9.76 -1.24
N TYR A 134 13.89 -9.29 -0.38
CA TYR A 134 14.25 -8.82 0.97
C TYR A 134 14.91 -9.91 1.81
N MET A 135 14.43 -11.16 1.73
CA MET A 135 15.03 -12.29 2.44
C MET A 135 16.41 -12.66 1.87
N LEU A 136 16.53 -12.74 0.56
CA LEU A 136 17.79 -13.13 -0.11
C LEU A 136 18.92 -12.13 0.17
N LEU A 137 18.59 -10.85 0.28
CA LEU A 137 19.54 -9.80 0.62
C LEU A 137 19.82 -9.68 2.13
N GLY A 138 19.21 -10.55 2.95
CA GLY A 138 19.39 -10.53 4.40
C GLY A 138 18.90 -9.24 5.08
N LEU A 139 17.96 -8.55 4.47
CA LEU A 139 17.32 -7.34 5.03
C LEU A 139 16.24 -7.68 6.05
N THR A 140 15.61 -8.85 5.89
CA THR A 140 14.62 -9.42 6.79
C THR A 140 14.93 -10.89 7.03
N SER A 141 14.65 -11.38 8.24
CA SER A 141 14.77 -12.79 8.58
C SER A 141 13.41 -13.50 8.47
N TRP A 142 13.41 -14.82 8.35
CA TRP A 142 12.18 -15.62 8.41
C TRP A 142 11.39 -15.34 9.69
N LYS A 143 12.10 -15.19 10.81
CA LYS A 143 11.48 -14.87 12.10
C LYS A 143 10.75 -13.52 12.09
N ASP A 144 11.25 -12.53 11.36
CA ASP A 144 10.55 -11.25 11.21
C ASP A 144 9.23 -11.42 10.48
N TYR A 145 9.16 -12.30 9.47
CA TYR A 145 7.90 -12.63 8.79
C TYR A 145 6.93 -13.40 9.70
N GLU A 146 7.45 -14.34 10.48
CA GLU A 146 6.65 -15.12 11.42
C GLU A 146 6.03 -14.27 12.51
N ASP A 147 6.81 -13.37 13.09
CA ASP A 147 6.39 -12.55 14.23
C ASP A 147 5.57 -11.30 13.83
N LYS A 148 5.86 -10.70 12.66
CA LYS A 148 5.28 -9.40 12.27
C LYS A 148 4.15 -9.50 11.25
N VAL A 149 4.03 -10.62 10.54
CA VAL A 149 2.94 -10.85 9.60
C VAL A 149 1.74 -11.44 10.33
N SER A 150 0.59 -10.80 10.20
CA SER A 150 -0.67 -11.28 10.79
C SER A 150 -1.22 -12.49 10.03
N TRP A 151 -0.58 -13.64 10.17
CA TRP A 151 -0.94 -14.88 9.48
C TRP A 151 -2.41 -15.28 9.65
N GLY A 152 -2.98 -15.05 10.85
CA GLY A 152 -4.39 -15.29 11.10
C GLY A 152 -5.31 -14.50 10.17
N VAL A 153 -4.97 -13.24 9.87
CA VAL A 153 -5.74 -12.41 8.93
C VAL A 153 -5.61 -12.94 7.51
N ILE A 154 -4.41 -13.36 7.08
CA ILE A 154 -4.19 -13.93 5.75
C ILE A 154 -5.02 -15.20 5.57
N VAL A 155 -4.96 -16.13 6.54
CA VAL A 155 -5.71 -17.39 6.50
C VAL A 155 -7.22 -17.13 6.52
N LEU A 156 -7.68 -16.18 7.34
CA LEU A 156 -9.10 -15.79 7.38
C LEU A 156 -9.58 -15.30 6.00
N TYR A 157 -8.83 -14.40 5.37
CA TYR A 157 -9.19 -13.90 4.04
C TYR A 157 -9.14 -15.01 2.99
N ALA A 158 -8.10 -15.84 2.99
CA ALA A 158 -8.00 -16.98 2.07
C ALA A 158 -9.19 -17.94 2.21
N GLY A 159 -9.60 -18.25 3.45
CA GLY A 159 -10.74 -19.11 3.72
C GLY A 159 -12.10 -18.49 3.37
N CYS A 160 -12.22 -17.17 3.41
CA CYS A 160 -13.47 -16.48 3.00
C CYS A 160 -13.66 -16.40 1.49
N ILE A 161 -12.59 -16.62 0.71
CA ILE A 161 -12.58 -16.49 -0.76
C ILE A 161 -12.74 -17.88 -1.41
N SER A 162 -12.34 -18.93 -0.72
CA SER A 162 -12.45 -20.31 -1.18
C SER A 162 -13.90 -20.83 -1.11
#